data_70a63f45ff51e06afb8a1033432facf1
#
_entry.id   70a63f45ff51e06afb8a1033432facf1
#
_cell.length_a   1.000
_cell.length_b   1.000
_cell.length_c   1.000
_cell.angle_alpha   90.00
_cell.angle_beta   90.00
_cell.angle_gamma   90.00
#
_symmetry.space_group_name_H-M   'P 1'
#
loop_
_entity.id
_entity.type
_entity.pdbx_description
1 polymer ?
#
loop_
_entity_poly.entity_id
_entity_poly.type
_entity_poly.pdbx_seq_one_letter_code
_entity_poly.pdbx_strand_id
1 'polypeptide(L)'
;MCSPEVAVMALSAGLQYKMQKQQAQNTYDRQKRQNDIAKKNAIQRYAAEQLKIRQTAKRFQEKGYEAALKGRKKRAEFISYAGGRGLALSGSTNRLLGDYYRIEGRYKASLDRNMDINVSQHERTMEAIQFGQESQSTYLTPPNSHLLFASAALGFAN
;
A
#
# COMPACT_ATOMS: atom_id res chain seq x y z
N MET A 1 48.21 -41.86 -28.17
CA MET A 1 47.58 -42.64 -27.08
C MET A 1 46.96 -41.65 -26.15
N CYS A 2 45.63 -41.48 -26.17
CA CYS A 2 44.95 -40.61 -25.18
C CYS A 2 44.99 -41.31 -23.85
N SER A 3 45.58 -40.67 -22.83
CA SER A 3 45.61 -41.22 -21.48
C SER A 3 44.17 -41.29 -20.90
N PRO A 4 43.82 -42.37 -20.20
CA PRO A 4 42.46 -42.51 -19.64
C PRO A 4 42.09 -41.36 -18.66
N GLU A 5 43.07 -40.68 -18.10
CA GLU A 5 42.92 -39.54 -17.20
C GLU A 5 42.23 -38.35 -17.88
N VAL A 6 42.55 -38.06 -19.14
CA VAL A 6 41.93 -36.96 -19.91
C VAL A 6 40.45 -37.25 -20.19
N ALA A 7 40.08 -38.51 -20.40
CA ALA A 7 38.70 -38.91 -20.62
C ALA A 7 37.85 -38.75 -19.32
N VAL A 8 38.40 -39.08 -18.16
CA VAL A 8 37.74 -38.91 -16.86
C VAL A 8 37.56 -37.43 -16.52
N MET A 9 38.59 -36.60 -16.78
CA MET A 9 38.48 -35.14 -16.58
C MET A 9 37.42 -34.50 -17.48
N ALA A 10 37.33 -34.89 -18.76
CA ALA A 10 36.30 -34.35 -19.65
C ALA A 10 34.87 -34.73 -19.23
N LEU A 11 34.69 -35.97 -18.73
CA LEU A 11 33.38 -36.40 -18.20
C LEU A 11 33.00 -35.66 -16.91
N SER A 12 33.94 -35.43 -16.01
CA SER A 12 33.68 -34.68 -14.74
C SER A 12 33.38 -33.22 -15.04
N ALA A 13 34.04 -32.57 -15.97
CA ALA A 13 33.74 -31.22 -16.44
C ALA A 13 32.31 -31.09 -17.03
N GLY A 14 31.90 -32.05 -17.84
CA GLY A 14 30.57 -32.11 -18.39
C GLY A 14 29.45 -32.26 -17.37
N LEU A 15 29.72 -33.08 -16.32
CA LEU A 15 28.78 -33.24 -15.21
C LEU A 15 28.69 -31.99 -14.33
N GLN A 16 29.83 -31.37 -14.00
CA GLN A 16 29.85 -30.11 -13.22
C GLN A 16 29.14 -28.98 -13.96
N TYR A 17 29.36 -28.83 -15.26
CA TYR A 17 28.65 -27.85 -16.07
C TYR A 17 27.14 -28.08 -16.04
N LYS A 18 26.67 -29.32 -16.20
CA LYS A 18 25.25 -29.63 -16.11
C LYS A 18 24.67 -29.30 -14.74
N MET A 19 25.37 -29.64 -13.66
CA MET A 19 24.94 -29.32 -12.29
C MET A 19 24.88 -27.81 -12.04
N GLN A 20 25.90 -27.06 -12.44
CA GLN A 20 25.93 -25.61 -12.32
C GLN A 20 24.83 -24.94 -13.12
N LYS A 21 24.59 -25.39 -14.36
CA LYS A 21 23.49 -24.89 -15.20
C LYS A 21 22.13 -25.15 -14.55
N GLN A 22 21.92 -26.35 -14.03
CA GLN A 22 20.67 -26.71 -13.34
C GLN A 22 20.48 -25.91 -12.05
N GLN A 23 21.54 -25.70 -11.27
CA GLN A 23 21.52 -24.85 -10.09
C GLN A 23 21.19 -23.39 -10.43
N ALA A 24 21.84 -22.83 -11.46
CA ALA A 24 21.57 -21.47 -11.93
C ALA A 24 20.12 -21.31 -12.40
N GLN A 25 19.60 -22.28 -13.15
CA GLN A 25 18.22 -22.31 -13.60
C GLN A 25 17.24 -22.37 -12.42
N ASN A 26 17.49 -23.29 -11.47
CA ASN A 26 16.66 -23.43 -10.28
C ASN A 26 16.66 -22.15 -9.42
N THR A 27 17.81 -21.48 -9.32
CA THR A 27 17.94 -20.22 -8.59
C THR A 27 17.15 -19.10 -9.29
N TYR A 28 17.29 -18.99 -10.61
CA TYR A 28 16.53 -18.04 -11.41
C TYR A 28 15.02 -18.25 -11.29
N ASP A 29 14.54 -19.50 -11.42
CA ASP A 29 13.13 -19.85 -11.30
C ASP A 29 12.58 -19.59 -9.89
N ARG A 30 13.41 -19.80 -8.86
CA ARG A 30 13.06 -19.47 -7.47
C ARG A 30 12.92 -17.96 -7.26
N GLN A 31 13.90 -17.20 -7.72
CA GLN A 31 13.88 -15.73 -7.64
C GLN A 31 12.69 -15.15 -8.41
N LYS A 32 12.41 -15.65 -9.60
CA LYS A 32 11.25 -15.25 -10.39
C LYS A 32 9.94 -15.49 -9.63
N ARG A 33 9.77 -16.69 -9.05
CA ARG A 33 8.58 -17.00 -8.22
C ARG A 33 8.49 -16.10 -6.99
N GLN A 34 9.60 -15.80 -6.31
CA GLN A 34 9.61 -14.89 -5.17
C GLN A 34 9.17 -13.47 -5.58
N ASN A 35 9.69 -12.96 -6.69
CA ASN A 35 9.30 -11.65 -7.22
C ASN A 35 7.81 -11.61 -7.60
N ASP A 36 7.29 -12.67 -8.22
CA ASP A 36 5.86 -12.77 -8.57
C ASP A 36 4.97 -12.81 -7.32
N ILE A 37 5.38 -13.52 -6.28
CA ILE A 37 4.67 -13.56 -4.99
C ILE A 37 4.72 -12.19 -4.30
N ALA A 38 5.89 -11.56 -4.25
CA ALA A 38 6.05 -10.23 -3.66
C ALA A 38 5.16 -9.21 -4.37
N LYS A 39 5.15 -9.22 -5.71
CA LYS A 39 4.29 -8.37 -6.53
C LYS A 39 2.79 -8.61 -6.26
N LYS A 40 2.34 -9.87 -6.23
CA LYS A 40 0.95 -10.21 -5.93
C LYS A 40 0.54 -9.73 -4.53
N ASN A 41 1.39 -9.96 -3.54
CA ASN A 41 1.15 -9.50 -2.17
C ASN A 41 1.07 -7.98 -2.07
N ALA A 42 1.95 -7.26 -2.76
CA ALA A 42 1.92 -5.80 -2.81
C ALA A 42 0.62 -5.28 -3.45
N ILE A 43 0.18 -5.86 -4.57
CA ILE A 43 -1.08 -5.50 -5.23
C ILE A 43 -2.28 -5.71 -4.30
N GLN A 44 -2.34 -6.85 -3.60
CA GLN A 44 -3.42 -7.14 -2.67
C GLN A 44 -3.45 -6.16 -1.48
N ARG A 45 -2.29 -5.85 -0.91
CA ARG A 45 -2.17 -4.86 0.18
C ARG A 45 -2.56 -3.47 -0.29
N TYR A 46 -2.12 -3.06 -1.46
CA TYR A 46 -2.46 -1.78 -2.07
C TYR A 46 -3.98 -1.65 -2.29
N ALA A 47 -4.62 -2.68 -2.84
CA ALA A 47 -6.07 -2.72 -3.04
C ALA A 47 -6.83 -2.66 -1.70
N ALA A 48 -6.32 -3.33 -0.66
CA ALA A 48 -6.90 -3.26 0.68
C ALA A 48 -6.81 -1.85 1.28
N GLU A 49 -5.68 -1.14 1.11
CA GLU A 49 -5.54 0.25 1.57
C GLU A 49 -6.46 1.20 0.80
N GLN A 50 -6.60 1.04 -0.51
CA GLN A 50 -7.58 1.82 -1.28
C GLN A 50 -9.02 1.63 -0.79
N LEU A 51 -9.38 0.40 -0.42
CA LEU A 51 -10.69 0.12 0.15
C LEU A 51 -10.88 0.82 1.50
N LYS A 52 -9.85 0.83 2.36
CA LYS A 52 -9.87 1.55 3.64
C LYS A 52 -10.06 3.06 3.46
N ILE A 53 -9.40 3.66 2.47
CA ILE A 53 -9.60 5.09 2.13
C ILE A 53 -11.07 5.34 1.80
N ARG A 54 -11.67 4.53 0.93
CA ARG A 54 -13.09 4.69 0.55
C ARG A 54 -14.02 4.51 1.75
N GLN A 55 -13.77 3.53 2.60
CA GLN A 55 -14.56 3.30 3.81
C GLN A 55 -14.41 4.45 4.81
N THR A 56 -13.21 4.98 4.95
CA THR A 56 -12.92 6.14 5.81
C THR A 56 -13.66 7.36 5.31
N ALA A 57 -13.55 7.69 4.02
CA ALA A 57 -14.28 8.80 3.41
C ALA A 57 -15.79 8.68 3.62
N LYS A 58 -16.37 7.49 3.39
CA LYS A 58 -17.79 7.24 3.63
C LYS A 58 -18.20 7.47 5.07
N ARG A 59 -17.43 6.97 6.05
CA ARG A 59 -17.69 7.19 7.48
C ARG A 59 -17.67 8.68 7.86
N PHE A 60 -16.74 9.45 7.31
CA PHE A 60 -16.68 10.89 7.56
C PHE A 60 -17.86 11.64 6.94
N GLN A 61 -18.28 11.25 5.72
CA GLN A 61 -19.49 11.79 5.09
C GLN A 61 -20.74 11.50 5.93
N GLU A 62 -20.91 10.26 6.41
CA GLU A 62 -22.04 9.89 7.27
C GLU A 62 -22.07 10.70 8.56
N LYS A 63 -20.91 10.83 9.26
CA LYS A 63 -20.79 11.68 10.44
C LYS A 63 -21.09 13.15 10.18
N GLY A 64 -20.65 13.67 9.03
CA GLY A 64 -20.94 15.03 8.58
C GLY A 64 -22.44 15.25 8.35
N TYR A 65 -23.09 14.28 7.69
CA TYR A 65 -24.53 14.31 7.47
C TYR A 65 -25.32 14.24 8.78
N GLU A 66 -24.99 13.33 9.68
CA GLU A 66 -25.61 13.22 11.00
C GLU A 66 -25.45 14.52 11.81
N ALA A 67 -24.27 15.12 11.79
CA ALA A 67 -24.02 16.38 12.46
C ALA A 67 -24.87 17.52 11.91
N ALA A 68 -25.00 17.59 10.59
CA ALA A 68 -25.86 18.57 9.92
C ALA A 68 -27.35 18.39 10.28
N LEU A 69 -27.82 17.13 10.33
CA LEU A 69 -29.20 16.83 10.77
C LEU A 69 -29.43 17.24 12.21
N LYS A 70 -28.52 16.88 13.13
CA LYS A 70 -28.59 17.27 14.55
C LYS A 70 -28.56 18.79 14.71
N GLY A 71 -27.70 19.46 13.95
CA GLY A 71 -27.63 20.93 13.93
C GLY A 71 -28.94 21.57 13.49
N ARG A 72 -29.52 21.08 12.37
CA ARG A 72 -30.82 21.55 11.88
C ARG A 72 -31.94 21.35 12.90
N LYS A 73 -32.00 20.14 13.51
CA LYS A 73 -33.00 19.84 14.53
C LYS A 73 -32.91 20.79 15.73
N LYS A 74 -31.70 20.99 16.27
CA LYS A 74 -31.50 21.92 17.40
C LYS A 74 -31.85 23.36 17.05
N ARG A 75 -31.53 23.82 15.84
CA ARG A 75 -31.94 25.17 15.40
C ARG A 75 -33.43 25.29 15.27
N ALA A 76 -34.13 24.28 14.70
CA ALA A 76 -35.58 24.26 14.59
C ALA A 76 -36.26 24.27 15.97
N GLU A 77 -35.77 23.46 16.91
CA GLU A 77 -36.25 23.44 18.30
C GLU A 77 -36.08 24.81 18.97
N PHE A 78 -34.91 25.45 18.78
CA PHE A 78 -34.65 26.79 19.30
C PHE A 78 -35.58 27.86 18.71
N ILE A 79 -35.78 27.83 17.37
CA ILE A 79 -36.68 28.77 16.68
C ILE A 79 -38.13 28.57 17.14
N SER A 80 -38.60 27.33 17.27
CA SER A 80 -39.94 27.01 17.79
C SER A 80 -40.12 27.50 19.24
N TYR A 81 -39.11 27.27 20.08
CA TYR A 81 -39.16 27.73 21.47
C TYR A 81 -39.19 29.26 21.56
N ALA A 82 -38.36 29.96 20.79
CA ALA A 82 -38.35 31.41 20.75
C ALA A 82 -39.68 31.99 20.22
N GLY A 83 -40.23 31.41 19.14
CA GLY A 83 -41.51 31.80 18.56
C GLY A 83 -42.68 31.55 19.50
N GLY A 84 -42.73 30.39 20.18
CA GLY A 84 -43.79 30.07 21.14
C GLY A 84 -43.82 30.99 22.38
N ARG A 85 -42.70 31.66 22.68
CA ARG A 85 -42.63 32.68 23.77
C ARG A 85 -42.69 34.11 23.28
N GLY A 86 -43.01 34.35 22.00
CA GLY A 86 -43.09 35.68 21.46
C GLY A 86 -41.76 36.45 21.40
N LEU A 87 -40.62 35.73 21.53
CA LEU A 87 -39.29 36.33 21.42
C LEU A 87 -38.98 36.67 20.00
N ALA A 88 -38.73 37.91 19.71
CA ALA A 88 -38.28 38.33 18.36
C ALA A 88 -36.92 37.70 18.07
N LEU A 89 -36.72 37.25 16.82
CA LEU A 89 -35.42 36.77 16.32
C LEU A 89 -34.45 37.95 16.10
N SER A 90 -34.21 38.73 17.16
CA SER A 90 -33.38 39.94 17.13
C SER A 90 -32.41 39.93 18.33
N GLY A 91 -31.33 40.68 18.27
CA GLY A 91 -30.40 40.87 19.37
C GLY A 91 -29.74 39.58 19.83
N SER A 92 -29.96 39.20 21.10
CA SER A 92 -29.33 38.02 21.72
C SER A 92 -29.78 36.69 21.10
N THR A 93 -31.02 36.56 20.70
CA THR A 93 -31.59 35.38 20.04
C THR A 93 -30.86 35.08 18.73
N ASN A 94 -30.60 36.11 17.91
CA ASN A 94 -29.89 35.99 16.66
C ASN A 94 -28.40 35.62 16.89
N ARG A 95 -27.78 36.13 17.93
CA ARG A 95 -26.41 35.75 18.34
C ARG A 95 -26.33 34.28 18.71
N LEU A 96 -27.27 33.75 19.51
CA LEU A 96 -27.34 32.33 19.83
C LEU A 96 -27.52 31.46 18.59
N LEU A 97 -28.35 31.84 17.66
CA LEU A 97 -28.51 31.14 16.39
C LEU A 97 -27.20 31.13 15.60
N GLY A 98 -26.48 32.26 15.55
CA GLY A 98 -25.14 32.37 14.95
C GLY A 98 -24.11 31.45 15.62
N ASP A 99 -24.18 31.27 16.94
CA ASP A 99 -23.31 30.35 17.67
C ASP A 99 -23.55 28.89 17.29
N TYR A 100 -24.80 28.47 17.07
CA TYR A 100 -25.09 27.13 16.54
C TYR A 100 -24.45 26.88 15.17
N TYR A 101 -24.53 27.84 14.25
CA TYR A 101 -23.88 27.73 12.95
C TYR A 101 -22.35 27.67 13.07
N ARG A 102 -21.78 28.46 13.98
CA ARG A 102 -20.33 28.47 14.23
C ARG A 102 -19.84 27.14 14.80
N ILE A 103 -20.57 26.54 15.73
CA ILE A 103 -20.27 25.24 16.32
C ILE A 103 -20.34 24.15 15.26
N GLU A 104 -21.40 24.14 14.45
CA GLU A 104 -21.57 23.19 13.35
C GLU A 104 -20.43 23.32 12.32
N GLY A 105 -20.06 24.54 11.94
CA GLY A 105 -18.96 24.83 11.04
C GLY A 105 -17.60 24.35 11.58
N ARG A 106 -17.32 24.60 12.87
CA ARG A 106 -16.10 24.09 13.52
C ARG A 106 -16.05 22.56 13.56
N TYR A 107 -17.17 21.91 13.84
CA TYR A 107 -17.25 20.45 13.88
C TYR A 107 -17.01 19.86 12.49
N LYS A 108 -17.64 20.44 11.44
CA LYS A 108 -17.43 20.04 10.05
C LYS A 108 -15.96 20.20 9.64
N ALA A 109 -15.36 21.36 9.92
CA ALA A 109 -13.94 21.60 9.63
C ALA A 109 -13.00 20.64 10.40
N SER A 110 -13.39 20.19 11.60
CA SER A 110 -12.66 19.17 12.35
C SER A 110 -12.78 17.79 11.70
N LEU A 111 -13.98 17.43 11.18
CA LEU A 111 -14.18 16.18 10.46
C LEU A 111 -13.36 16.14 9.17
N ASP A 112 -13.36 17.23 8.41
CA ASP A 112 -12.61 17.35 7.15
C ASP A 112 -11.10 17.18 7.41
N ARG A 113 -10.56 17.89 8.41
CA ARG A 113 -9.14 17.73 8.80
C ARG A 113 -8.80 16.30 9.25
N ASN A 114 -9.67 15.67 10.02
CA ASN A 114 -9.45 14.29 10.46
C ASN A 114 -9.52 13.30 9.29
N MET A 115 -10.38 13.57 8.31
CA MET A 115 -10.44 12.78 7.08
C MET A 115 -9.13 12.92 6.30
N ASP A 116 -8.63 14.13 6.09
CA ASP A 116 -7.38 14.40 5.38
C ASP A 116 -6.18 13.72 6.04
N ILE A 117 -6.09 13.77 7.38
CA ILE A 117 -5.03 13.10 8.13
C ILE A 117 -5.09 11.57 7.92
N ASN A 118 -6.29 10.97 8.00
CA ASN A 118 -6.44 9.54 7.80
C ASN A 118 -6.13 9.12 6.36
N VAL A 119 -6.58 9.89 5.38
CA VAL A 119 -6.26 9.65 3.96
C VAL A 119 -4.74 9.70 3.74
N SER A 120 -4.08 10.75 4.24
CA SER A 120 -2.62 10.90 4.12
C SER A 120 -1.85 9.76 4.81
N GLN A 121 -2.35 9.23 5.93
CA GLN A 121 -1.76 8.05 6.56
C GLN A 121 -1.86 6.80 5.69
N HIS A 122 -3.01 6.58 5.05
CA HIS A 122 -3.21 5.47 4.12
C HIS A 122 -2.36 5.62 2.85
N GLU A 123 -2.21 6.84 2.34
CA GLU A 123 -1.32 7.14 1.20
C GLU A 123 0.13 6.80 1.51
N ARG A 124 0.65 7.23 2.67
CA ARG A 124 2.00 6.85 3.14
C ARG A 124 2.15 5.33 3.29
N THR A 125 1.10 4.64 3.74
CA THR A 125 1.12 3.18 3.83
C THR A 125 1.20 2.55 2.45
N MET A 126 0.50 3.09 1.45
CA MET A 126 0.58 2.62 0.05
C MET A 126 1.99 2.84 -0.53
N GLU A 127 2.61 3.99 -0.29
CA GLU A 127 4.00 4.25 -0.65
C GLU A 127 4.95 3.25 0.01
N ALA A 128 4.79 2.98 1.31
CA ALA A 128 5.60 2.00 2.02
C ALA A 128 5.43 0.57 1.46
N ILE A 129 4.24 0.20 0.99
CA ILE A 129 4.00 -1.08 0.32
C ILE A 129 4.76 -1.13 -1.01
N GLN A 130 4.77 -0.05 -1.78
CA GLN A 130 5.49 0.05 -3.05
C GLN A 130 7.01 -0.08 -2.82
N PHE A 131 7.58 0.72 -1.93
CA PHE A 131 9.01 0.62 -1.58
C PHE A 131 9.39 -0.75 -1.01
N GLY A 132 8.53 -1.33 -0.17
CA GLY A 132 8.74 -2.68 0.37
C GLY A 132 8.75 -3.75 -0.73
N GLN A 133 7.93 -3.61 -1.77
CA GLN A 133 7.94 -4.50 -2.92
C GLN A 133 9.21 -4.34 -3.75
N GLU A 134 9.64 -3.10 -4.00
CA GLU A 134 10.87 -2.81 -4.75
C GLU A 134 12.11 -3.37 -4.03
N SER A 135 12.20 -3.21 -2.71
CA SER A 135 13.31 -3.74 -1.91
C SER A 135 13.33 -5.27 -1.82
N GLN A 136 12.17 -5.93 -1.95
CA GLN A 136 12.05 -7.40 -1.95
C GLN A 136 12.23 -8.00 -3.33
N SER A 137 12.15 -7.20 -4.40
CA SER A 137 12.38 -7.68 -5.75
C SER A 137 13.88 -7.86 -5.99
N THR A 138 14.29 -9.12 -6.24
CA THR A 138 15.68 -9.47 -6.56
C THR A 138 15.91 -9.26 -8.05
N TYR A 139 17.06 -8.69 -8.41
CA TYR A 139 17.46 -8.59 -9.81
C TYR A 139 17.60 -9.97 -10.42
N LEU A 140 16.86 -10.25 -11.48
CA LEU A 140 16.90 -11.53 -12.18
C LEU A 140 18.08 -11.57 -13.15
N THR A 141 19.11 -12.31 -12.83
CA THR A 141 20.21 -12.57 -13.74
C THR A 141 19.94 -13.90 -14.47
N PRO A 142 19.60 -13.88 -15.77
CA PRO A 142 19.42 -15.12 -16.50
C PRO A 142 20.73 -15.93 -16.52
N PRO A 143 20.66 -17.26 -16.44
CA PRO A 143 21.85 -18.10 -16.45
C PRO A 143 22.58 -17.95 -17.81
N ASN A 144 23.77 -17.35 -17.74
CA ASN A 144 24.60 -17.17 -18.94
C ASN A 144 25.47 -18.42 -19.14
N SER A 145 25.13 -19.21 -20.17
CA SER A 145 25.83 -20.47 -20.47
C SER A 145 27.32 -20.30 -20.75
N HIS A 146 27.73 -19.15 -21.31
CA HIS A 146 29.14 -18.85 -21.59
C HIS A 146 29.97 -18.64 -20.34
N LEU A 147 29.44 -17.92 -19.34
CA LEU A 147 30.12 -17.70 -18.05
C LEU A 147 30.20 -19.00 -17.23
N LEU A 148 29.15 -19.82 -17.25
CA LEU A 148 29.13 -21.11 -16.58
C LEU A 148 30.14 -22.09 -17.18
N PHE A 149 30.30 -22.07 -18.50
CA PHE A 149 31.30 -22.90 -19.17
C PHE A 149 32.73 -22.43 -18.87
N ALA A 150 32.98 -21.12 -18.87
CA ALA A 150 34.29 -20.55 -18.53
C ALA A 150 34.69 -20.87 -17.09
N SER A 151 33.77 -20.79 -16.12
CA SER A 151 34.05 -21.12 -14.70
C SER A 151 34.33 -22.61 -14.50
N ALA A 152 33.65 -23.50 -15.22
CA ALA A 152 33.91 -24.92 -15.21
C ALA A 152 35.30 -25.26 -15.80
N ALA A 153 35.72 -24.56 -16.88
CA ALA A 153 37.03 -24.75 -17.51
C ALA A 153 38.19 -24.26 -16.60
N LEU A 154 38.02 -23.12 -15.91
CA LEU A 154 39.03 -22.56 -15.00
C LEU A 154 39.21 -23.38 -13.72
N GLY A 155 38.18 -24.08 -13.25
CA GLY A 155 38.24 -24.96 -12.09
C GLY A 155 39.16 -26.19 -12.29
N PHE A 156 39.64 -26.45 -13.51
CA PHE A 156 40.57 -27.55 -13.84
C PHE A 156 42.00 -27.06 -14.07
N ALA A 157 42.26 -25.74 -14.02
CA ALA A 157 43.60 -25.19 -14.23
C ALA A 157 44.40 -24.96 -12.92
N ASN A 158 43.80 -25.26 -11.77
CA ASN A 158 44.44 -25.30 -10.44
C ASN A 158 44.45 -26.73 -9.90
#